data_798c6275f593f729c4583f06a619d926
#
_entry.id   798c6275f593f729c4583f06a619d926
#
_cell.length_a   1.000
_cell.length_b   1.000
_cell.length_c   1.000
_cell.angle_alpha   90.00
_cell.angle_beta   90.00
_cell.angle_gamma   90.00
#
_symmetry.space_group_name_H-M   'P 1'
#
loop_
_entity.id
_entity.type
_entity.pdbx_description
1 polymer ?
#
loop_
_entity_poly.entity_id
_entity_poly.type
_entity_poly.pdbx_seq_one_letter_code
_entity_poly.pdbx_strand_id
1 'polypeptide(L)'
;DPALTKGLSPIELYTHIPLFISKANPTIALIGIIGLANLFGLPLLGKSFKKVPGPLVVLLIAVPIAIGMDFKTLQPEYSLVKIGDFWSTVKINADFSLVGTFVFWKYVFMFLFVNSLESLLTVKAIDGQDPYKRKSDYDKDLRALGMGNSLSGLLGGLPMISEVARSAANVNFGGRTRWANFFHGFFLLVAMLLMIPVIELIPNSALAAMLIFVAYRLASPKEFIGVYKVGPEQLVIFCTTILVTVLEDLLLGIAAGILVKFIFHLANGAKFSSLFKAKYSIKVIGDQHYLDLEGSAVFSNLIALKHVFEEIPPRKLIIIDFSKVRFVDHSFMDFLERFEEDYQYEGGTVTIVGFEKFKNLSKHHLCARKSLHNA
;
A
#
# COMPACT_ATOMS: atom_id res chain seq x y z
N ASP A 1 1.31 29.57 -6.37
CA ASP A 1 2.34 30.37 -5.70
C ASP A 1 2.85 29.62 -4.47
N PRO A 2 4.13 29.17 -4.46
CA PRO A 2 4.70 28.44 -3.32
C PRO A 2 4.62 29.23 -1.99
N ALA A 3 4.56 30.54 -2.05
CA ALA A 3 4.45 31.40 -0.87
C ALA A 3 3.10 31.21 -0.14
N LEU A 4 2.05 30.82 -0.86
CA LEU A 4 0.71 30.60 -0.30
C LEU A 4 0.57 29.27 0.43
N THR A 5 1.46 28.32 0.20
CA THR A 5 1.38 26.96 0.75
C THR A 5 2.47 26.68 1.79
N LYS A 6 3.48 27.56 1.89
CA LYS A 6 4.64 27.35 2.76
C LYS A 6 4.24 27.39 4.23
N GLY A 7 4.51 26.29 4.93
CA GLY A 7 4.29 26.16 6.39
C GLY A 7 2.86 25.80 6.80
N LEU A 8 1.93 25.59 5.85
CA LEU A 8 0.59 25.15 6.15
C LEU A 8 0.54 23.64 6.43
N SER A 9 -0.21 23.24 7.45
CA SER A 9 -0.57 21.85 7.70
C SER A 9 -1.50 21.31 6.60
N PRO A 10 -1.61 19.97 6.43
CA PRO A 10 -2.53 19.38 5.45
C PRO A 10 -3.98 19.89 5.57
N ILE A 11 -4.45 20.12 6.80
CA ILE A 11 -5.82 20.60 7.05
C ILE A 11 -5.97 22.07 6.62
N GLU A 12 -4.98 22.90 6.93
CA GLU A 12 -4.99 24.30 6.51
C GLU A 12 -4.96 24.42 4.98
N LEU A 13 -4.26 23.52 4.28
CA LEU A 13 -4.31 23.49 2.82
C LEU A 13 -5.73 23.26 2.29
N TYR A 14 -6.54 22.38 2.93
CA TYR A 14 -7.93 22.16 2.53
C TYR A 14 -8.80 23.43 2.75
N THR A 15 -8.63 24.12 3.85
CA THR A 15 -9.39 25.36 4.12
C THR A 15 -9.02 26.50 3.16
N HIS A 16 -7.81 26.47 2.58
CA HIS A 16 -7.32 27.47 1.62
C HIS A 16 -7.67 27.16 0.15
N ILE A 17 -8.33 26.03 -0.16
CA ILE A 17 -8.71 25.68 -1.53
C ILE A 17 -9.47 26.81 -2.25
N PRO A 18 -10.48 27.50 -1.66
CA PRO A 18 -11.16 28.62 -2.33
C PRO A 18 -10.20 29.75 -2.71
N LEU A 19 -9.23 30.06 -1.84
CA LEU A 19 -8.20 31.06 -2.10
C LEU A 19 -7.28 30.63 -3.26
N PHE A 20 -6.89 29.36 -3.30
CA PHE A 20 -6.06 28.84 -4.40
C PHE A 20 -6.78 28.91 -5.74
N ILE A 21 -8.09 28.60 -5.77
CA ILE A 21 -8.91 28.73 -6.98
C ILE A 21 -9.01 30.18 -7.43
N SER A 22 -9.24 31.11 -6.51
CA SER A 22 -9.38 32.54 -6.85
C SER A 22 -8.08 33.19 -7.35
N LYS A 23 -6.92 32.68 -6.92
CA LYS A 23 -5.59 33.16 -7.32
C LYS A 23 -4.93 32.26 -8.38
N ALA A 24 -5.63 31.27 -8.92
CA ALA A 24 -5.07 30.38 -9.92
C ALA A 24 -4.79 31.12 -11.23
N ASN A 25 -3.59 30.89 -11.77
CA ASN A 25 -3.28 31.34 -13.13
C ASN A 25 -4.11 30.50 -14.13
N PRO A 26 -4.97 31.14 -14.99
CA PRO A 26 -5.87 30.40 -15.87
C PRO A 26 -5.16 29.44 -16.83
N THR A 27 -4.00 29.82 -17.34
CA THR A 27 -3.22 29.00 -18.27
C THR A 27 -2.66 27.75 -17.61
N ILE A 28 -2.10 27.89 -16.40
CA ILE A 28 -1.59 26.77 -15.62
C ILE A 28 -2.75 25.84 -15.23
N ALA A 29 -3.88 26.41 -14.80
CA ALA A 29 -5.07 25.67 -14.45
C ALA A 29 -5.63 24.88 -15.66
N LEU A 30 -5.63 25.49 -16.85
CA LEU A 30 -6.06 24.84 -18.09
C LEU A 30 -5.25 23.58 -18.39
N ILE A 31 -3.92 23.61 -18.27
CA ILE A 31 -3.06 22.43 -18.47
C ILE A 31 -3.40 21.34 -17.45
N GLY A 32 -3.60 21.71 -16.18
CA GLY A 32 -4.01 20.77 -15.14
C GLY A 32 -5.36 20.12 -15.45
N ILE A 33 -6.35 20.93 -15.88
CA ILE A 33 -7.69 20.42 -16.26
C ILE A 33 -7.61 19.52 -17.49
N ILE A 34 -6.86 19.86 -18.53
CA ILE A 34 -6.63 19.01 -19.70
C ILE A 34 -5.98 17.68 -19.26
N GLY A 35 -4.99 17.75 -18.38
CA GLY A 35 -4.33 16.58 -17.81
C GLY A 35 -5.32 15.66 -17.08
N LEU A 36 -6.16 16.21 -16.21
CA LEU A 36 -7.20 15.46 -15.49
C LEU A 36 -8.25 14.89 -16.45
N ALA A 37 -8.76 15.70 -17.38
CA ALA A 37 -9.73 15.26 -18.38
C ALA A 37 -9.19 14.09 -19.20
N ASN A 38 -7.91 14.11 -19.55
CA ASN A 38 -7.23 13.02 -20.24
C ASN A 38 -7.14 11.76 -19.38
N LEU A 39 -6.67 11.88 -18.13
CA LEU A 39 -6.50 10.74 -17.23
C LEU A 39 -7.82 10.03 -16.90
N PHE A 40 -8.90 10.79 -16.68
CA PHE A 40 -10.22 10.22 -16.41
C PHE A 40 -10.96 9.81 -17.67
N GLY A 41 -10.77 10.52 -18.78
CA GLY A 41 -11.47 10.29 -20.04
C GLY A 41 -10.89 9.15 -20.87
N LEU A 42 -9.56 8.99 -20.89
CA LEU A 42 -8.89 7.99 -21.73
C LEU A 42 -9.43 6.55 -21.51
N PRO A 43 -9.65 6.07 -20.28
CA PRO A 43 -10.23 4.75 -20.05
C PRO A 43 -11.67 4.59 -20.54
N LEU A 44 -12.41 5.70 -20.75
CA LEU A 44 -13.80 5.70 -21.23
C LEU A 44 -13.89 5.55 -22.74
N LEU A 45 -12.83 5.89 -23.48
CA LEU A 45 -12.79 5.84 -24.94
C LEU A 45 -12.75 4.41 -25.53
N GLY A 46 -12.58 3.38 -24.68
CA GLY A 46 -12.66 1.99 -25.09
C GLY A 46 -11.49 1.09 -24.65
N LYS A 47 -11.62 -0.21 -24.96
CA LYS A 47 -10.66 -1.24 -24.52
C LYS A 47 -9.22 -1.00 -25.03
N SER A 48 -9.06 -0.50 -26.23
CA SER A 48 -7.75 -0.22 -26.83
C SER A 48 -7.01 0.90 -26.08
N PHE A 49 -7.74 1.93 -25.64
CA PHE A 49 -7.16 3.05 -24.92
C PHE A 49 -6.78 2.72 -23.45
N LYS A 50 -7.35 1.66 -22.87
CA LYS A 50 -6.96 1.18 -21.54
C LYS A 50 -5.51 0.70 -21.48
N LYS A 51 -4.90 0.35 -22.60
CA LYS A 51 -3.49 -0.07 -22.70
C LYS A 51 -2.52 1.11 -22.82
N VAL A 52 -3.01 2.30 -23.09
CA VAL A 52 -2.17 3.50 -23.22
C VAL A 52 -1.90 4.08 -21.84
N PRO A 53 -0.64 4.30 -21.45
CA PRO A 53 -0.32 4.91 -20.17
C PRO A 53 -0.81 6.37 -20.13
N GLY A 54 -1.88 6.63 -19.36
CA GLY A 54 -2.45 7.98 -19.23
C GLY A 54 -1.43 9.06 -18.90
N PRO A 55 -0.52 8.87 -17.93
CA PRO A 55 0.54 9.82 -17.63
C PRO A 55 1.41 10.21 -18.84
N LEU A 56 1.73 9.25 -19.71
CA LEU A 56 2.50 9.53 -20.92
C LEU A 56 1.74 10.47 -21.87
N VAL A 57 0.43 10.24 -22.04
CA VAL A 57 -0.42 11.10 -22.88
C VAL A 57 -0.50 12.51 -22.31
N VAL A 58 -0.60 12.66 -20.98
CA VAL A 58 -0.58 13.98 -20.32
C VAL A 58 0.73 14.70 -20.62
N LEU A 59 1.88 14.04 -20.55
CA LEU A 59 3.17 14.66 -20.87
C LEU A 59 3.27 15.06 -22.34
N LEU A 60 2.81 14.17 -23.27
CA LEU A 60 2.81 14.45 -24.70
C LEU A 60 1.92 15.64 -25.09
N ILE A 61 0.94 15.99 -24.29
CA ILE A 61 0.09 17.16 -24.49
C ILE A 61 0.66 18.39 -23.77
N ALA A 62 1.04 18.23 -22.49
CA ALA A 62 1.43 19.35 -21.63
C ALA A 62 2.78 19.96 -22.03
N VAL A 63 3.76 19.15 -22.41
CA VAL A 63 5.10 19.65 -22.78
C VAL A 63 5.07 20.50 -24.05
N PRO A 64 4.44 20.10 -25.16
CA PRO A 64 4.31 20.99 -26.33
C PRO A 64 3.57 22.28 -26.04
N ILE A 65 2.53 22.26 -25.19
CA ILE A 65 1.82 23.47 -24.78
C ILE A 65 2.77 24.40 -24.02
N ALA A 66 3.54 23.86 -23.06
CA ALA A 66 4.48 24.63 -22.27
C ALA A 66 5.59 25.25 -23.13
N ILE A 67 6.07 24.54 -24.16
CA ILE A 67 7.04 25.06 -25.13
C ILE A 67 6.40 26.15 -25.99
N GLY A 68 5.23 25.91 -26.56
CA GLY A 68 4.53 26.85 -27.43
C GLY A 68 4.10 28.15 -26.75
N MET A 69 3.93 28.10 -25.43
CA MET A 69 3.61 29.27 -24.60
C MET A 69 4.84 29.86 -23.90
N ASP A 70 6.03 29.39 -24.21
CA ASP A 70 7.31 29.86 -23.69
C ASP A 70 7.40 29.91 -22.16
N PHE A 71 6.90 28.85 -21.48
CA PHE A 71 6.92 28.76 -20.02
C PHE A 71 8.35 28.88 -19.45
N LYS A 72 9.36 28.53 -20.24
CA LYS A 72 10.75 28.58 -19.80
C LYS A 72 11.22 30.02 -19.53
N THR A 73 10.81 30.99 -20.33
CA THR A 73 11.17 32.40 -20.13
C THR A 73 10.24 33.06 -19.12
N LEU A 74 9.01 32.60 -18.99
CA LEU A 74 7.98 33.13 -18.09
C LEU A 74 8.09 32.59 -16.65
N GLN A 75 9.10 31.80 -16.33
CA GLN A 75 9.37 31.40 -14.94
C GLN A 75 9.76 32.63 -14.09
N PRO A 76 9.41 32.65 -12.80
CA PRO A 76 8.76 31.59 -12.00
C PRO A 76 7.24 31.55 -12.08
N GLU A 77 6.57 32.39 -12.82
CA GLU A 77 5.10 32.47 -12.91
C GLU A 77 4.51 31.14 -13.45
N TYR A 78 5.15 30.55 -14.46
CA TYR A 78 4.80 29.26 -15.01
C TYR A 78 5.77 28.19 -14.51
N SER A 79 5.44 27.58 -13.38
CA SER A 79 6.33 26.64 -12.71
C SER A 79 6.54 25.35 -13.52
N LEU A 80 7.77 25.16 -13.96
CA LEU A 80 8.27 23.90 -14.56
C LEU A 80 9.01 23.06 -13.52
N VAL A 81 9.23 21.79 -13.83
CA VAL A 81 10.09 20.92 -13.03
C VAL A 81 11.50 21.48 -13.01
N LYS A 82 12.12 21.54 -11.84
CA LYS A 82 13.51 21.95 -11.65
C LYS A 82 14.28 20.81 -11.01
N ILE A 83 15.22 20.25 -11.76
CA ILE A 83 16.15 19.23 -11.26
C ILE A 83 17.46 19.87 -10.84
N GLY A 84 17.87 20.93 -11.56
CA GLY A 84 19.13 21.62 -11.33
C GLY A 84 20.33 20.74 -11.65
N ASP A 85 21.47 21.05 -11.02
CA ASP A 85 22.69 20.25 -11.20
C ASP A 85 22.62 18.98 -10.33
N PHE A 86 21.99 17.94 -10.89
CA PHE A 86 21.83 16.63 -10.23
C PHE A 86 23.19 16.05 -9.79
N TRP A 87 24.21 16.17 -10.61
CA TRP A 87 25.51 15.54 -10.33
C TRP A 87 26.27 16.22 -9.19
N SER A 88 26.10 17.51 -8.99
CA SER A 88 26.70 18.20 -7.85
C SER A 88 26.08 17.80 -6.53
N THR A 89 24.84 17.30 -6.55
CA THR A 89 24.12 16.85 -5.35
C THR A 89 24.44 15.40 -4.99
N VAL A 90 24.86 14.57 -5.96
CA VAL A 90 25.26 13.17 -5.72
C VAL A 90 26.67 13.13 -5.12
N LYS A 91 26.73 13.16 -3.82
CA LYS A 91 27.99 13.07 -3.06
C LYS A 91 27.74 12.35 -1.74
N ILE A 92 28.80 11.80 -1.14
CA ILE A 92 28.72 11.28 0.21
C ILE A 92 28.48 12.47 1.15
N ASN A 93 27.30 12.56 1.69
CA ASN A 93 26.85 13.68 2.53
C ASN A 93 26.04 13.20 3.74
N ALA A 94 26.46 12.06 4.33
CA ALA A 94 25.83 11.56 5.54
C ALA A 94 26.18 12.48 6.72
N ASP A 95 25.20 13.17 7.27
CA ASP A 95 25.33 14.01 8.45
C ASP A 95 24.79 13.29 9.69
N PHE A 96 25.68 13.02 10.63
CA PHE A 96 25.35 12.36 11.90
C PHE A 96 25.30 13.36 13.08
N SER A 97 25.29 14.67 12.84
CA SER A 97 25.29 15.68 13.90
C SER A 97 24.10 15.59 14.84
N LEU A 98 22.96 15.10 14.34
CA LEU A 98 21.71 14.96 15.10
C LEU A 98 21.52 13.61 15.79
N VAL A 99 22.48 12.68 15.71
CA VAL A 99 22.37 11.32 16.32
C VAL A 99 22.02 11.36 17.82
N GLY A 100 22.49 12.39 18.55
CA GLY A 100 22.17 12.57 19.97
C GLY A 100 20.75 13.09 20.25
N THR A 101 19.95 13.41 19.23
CA THR A 101 18.63 14.03 19.40
C THR A 101 17.49 12.98 19.34
N PHE A 102 16.42 13.24 20.11
CA PHE A 102 15.18 12.43 20.02
C PHE A 102 14.57 12.45 18.61
N VAL A 103 14.65 13.60 17.93
CA VAL A 103 14.10 13.79 16.58
C VAL A 103 14.75 12.83 15.58
N PHE A 104 16.08 12.66 15.64
CA PHE A 104 16.81 11.71 14.79
C PHE A 104 16.27 10.29 14.96
N TRP A 105 16.18 9.79 16.19
CA TRP A 105 15.71 8.43 16.47
C TRP A 105 14.22 8.25 16.14
N LYS A 106 13.38 9.28 16.37
CA LYS A 106 11.97 9.25 15.93
C LYS A 106 11.88 8.94 14.44
N TYR A 107 12.63 9.64 13.60
CA TYR A 107 12.59 9.42 12.15
C TYR A 107 13.24 8.09 11.73
N VAL A 108 14.31 7.66 12.38
CA VAL A 108 14.94 6.34 12.13
C VAL A 108 13.91 5.23 12.35
N PHE A 109 13.23 5.21 13.50
CA PHE A 109 12.21 4.22 13.79
C PHE A 109 11.00 4.35 12.85
N MET A 110 10.56 5.56 12.57
CA MET A 110 9.44 5.81 11.64
C MET A 110 9.76 5.24 10.27
N PHE A 111 10.90 5.56 9.66
CA PHE A 111 11.29 5.05 8.36
C PHE A 111 11.52 3.54 8.38
N LEU A 112 12.11 2.98 9.44
CA LEU A 112 12.29 1.54 9.58
C LEU A 112 10.94 0.81 9.51
N PHE A 113 9.96 1.23 10.33
CA PHE A 113 8.65 0.58 10.37
C PHE A 113 7.84 0.83 9.11
N VAL A 114 7.73 2.08 8.67
CA VAL A 114 6.90 2.45 7.51
C VAL A 114 7.44 1.78 6.25
N ASN A 115 8.74 1.91 5.96
CA ASN A 115 9.33 1.33 4.75
C ASN A 115 9.23 -0.20 4.75
N SER A 116 9.47 -0.85 5.89
CA SER A 116 9.37 -2.30 5.99
C SER A 116 7.93 -2.78 5.82
N LEU A 117 6.97 -2.16 6.52
CA LEU A 117 5.56 -2.54 6.43
C LEU A 117 5.02 -2.32 5.02
N GLU A 118 5.26 -1.15 4.43
CA GLU A 118 4.76 -0.81 3.10
C GLU A 118 5.36 -1.73 2.03
N SER A 119 6.66 -2.00 2.11
CA SER A 119 7.32 -2.92 1.19
C SER A 119 6.80 -4.36 1.32
N LEU A 120 6.64 -4.87 2.54
CA LEU A 120 6.11 -6.22 2.77
C LEU A 120 4.65 -6.36 2.30
N LEU A 121 3.82 -5.34 2.55
CA LEU A 121 2.44 -5.32 2.07
C LEU A 121 2.38 -5.28 0.55
N THR A 122 3.26 -4.50 -0.09
CA THR A 122 3.39 -4.46 -1.55
C THR A 122 3.79 -5.81 -2.11
N VAL A 123 4.85 -6.43 -1.57
CA VAL A 123 5.32 -7.74 -2.03
C VAL A 123 4.21 -8.78 -1.90
N LYS A 124 3.52 -8.82 -0.75
CA LYS A 124 2.38 -9.73 -0.53
C LYS A 124 1.25 -9.49 -1.54
N ALA A 125 0.91 -8.23 -1.82
CA ALA A 125 -0.12 -7.89 -2.79
C ALA A 125 0.24 -8.31 -4.22
N ILE A 126 1.51 -8.17 -4.59
CA ILE A 126 2.02 -8.54 -5.92
C ILE A 126 2.16 -10.06 -6.06
N ASP A 127 2.58 -10.78 -5.03
CA ASP A 127 2.57 -12.26 -5.03
C ASP A 127 1.16 -12.80 -5.31
N GLY A 128 0.13 -12.15 -4.75
CA GLY A 128 -1.27 -12.50 -5.04
C GLY A 128 -1.72 -12.23 -6.48
N GLN A 129 -1.04 -11.32 -7.18
CA GLN A 129 -1.32 -10.97 -8.58
C GLN A 129 -0.45 -11.74 -9.58
N ASP A 130 0.59 -12.46 -9.13
CA ASP A 130 1.48 -13.19 -10.03
C ASP A 130 0.75 -14.35 -10.72
N PRO A 131 0.67 -14.35 -12.08
CA PRO A 131 0.03 -15.43 -12.82
C PRO A 131 0.71 -16.79 -12.62
N TYR A 132 1.96 -16.80 -12.19
CA TYR A 132 2.75 -18.01 -11.97
C TYR A 132 2.68 -18.51 -10.52
N LYS A 133 1.93 -17.83 -9.64
CA LYS A 133 1.78 -18.18 -8.21
C LYS A 133 3.11 -18.32 -7.47
N ARG A 134 4.14 -17.57 -7.88
CA ARG A 134 5.45 -17.57 -7.22
C ARG A 134 5.34 -16.82 -5.90
N LYS A 135 6.03 -17.33 -4.88
CA LYS A 135 6.10 -16.67 -3.56
C LYS A 135 7.45 -15.97 -3.41
N SER A 136 7.42 -14.72 -2.96
CA SER A 136 8.61 -13.93 -2.68
C SER A 136 9.22 -14.31 -1.34
N ASP A 137 10.54 -14.22 -1.25
CA ASP A 137 11.27 -14.35 0.01
C ASP A 137 11.34 -12.96 0.66
N TYR A 138 10.50 -12.73 1.65
CA TYR A 138 10.35 -11.44 2.33
C TYR A 138 11.64 -10.99 3.03
N ASP A 139 12.42 -11.92 3.57
CA ASP A 139 13.67 -11.59 4.24
C ASP A 139 14.74 -11.12 3.25
N LYS A 140 14.82 -11.76 2.07
CA LYS A 140 15.72 -11.31 1.01
C LYS A 140 15.30 -9.96 0.44
N ASP A 141 13.99 -9.73 0.28
CA ASP A 141 13.47 -8.46 -0.20
C ASP A 141 13.79 -7.32 0.77
N LEU A 142 13.53 -7.51 2.07
CA LEU A 142 13.89 -6.53 3.09
C LEU A 142 15.40 -6.26 3.19
N ARG A 143 16.24 -7.29 3.06
CA ARG A 143 17.70 -7.10 3.03
C ARG A 143 18.14 -6.29 1.81
N ALA A 144 17.59 -6.59 0.64
CA ALA A 144 17.89 -5.83 -0.58
C ALA A 144 17.43 -4.36 -0.46
N LEU A 145 16.23 -4.14 0.07
CA LEU A 145 15.68 -2.81 0.36
C LEU A 145 16.57 -2.04 1.36
N GLY A 146 16.99 -2.69 2.45
CA GLY A 146 17.87 -2.11 3.46
C GLY A 146 19.23 -1.70 2.87
N MET A 147 19.84 -2.55 2.04
CA MET A 147 21.09 -2.22 1.33
C MET A 147 20.88 -1.03 0.39
N GLY A 148 19.80 -1.04 -0.40
CA GLY A 148 19.48 0.06 -1.32
C GLY A 148 19.24 1.38 -0.57
N ASN A 149 18.50 1.35 0.54
CA ASN A 149 18.26 2.54 1.36
C ASN A 149 19.53 3.06 2.04
N SER A 150 20.44 2.17 2.46
CA SER A 150 21.72 2.57 3.03
C SER A 150 22.59 3.30 1.99
N LEU A 151 22.67 2.77 0.76
CA LEU A 151 23.38 3.42 -0.33
C LEU A 151 22.73 4.75 -0.73
N SER A 152 21.38 4.79 -0.83
CA SER A 152 20.65 6.02 -1.12
C SER A 152 20.92 7.09 -0.07
N GLY A 153 20.83 6.74 1.23
CA GLY A 153 21.09 7.69 2.32
C GLY A 153 22.52 8.20 2.35
N LEU A 154 23.52 7.35 2.06
CA LEU A 154 24.91 7.77 1.96
C LEU A 154 25.15 8.77 0.84
N LEU A 155 24.43 8.64 -0.27
CA LEU A 155 24.50 9.53 -1.44
C LEU A 155 23.59 10.76 -1.35
N GLY A 156 22.89 10.95 -0.22
CA GLY A 156 21.94 12.07 -0.03
C GLY A 156 20.58 11.84 -0.71
N GLY A 157 20.25 10.61 -1.08
CA GLY A 157 18.98 10.25 -1.69
C GLY A 157 17.86 10.03 -0.67
N LEU A 158 16.62 9.92 -1.18
CA LEU A 158 15.45 9.63 -0.37
C LEU A 158 15.32 8.13 -0.08
N PRO A 159 14.61 7.76 1.01
CA PRO A 159 14.27 6.37 1.29
C PRO A 159 13.44 5.77 0.15
N MET A 160 13.76 4.52 -0.22
CA MET A 160 13.05 3.74 -1.23
C MET A 160 12.12 2.72 -0.56
N ILE A 161 11.00 2.44 -1.23
CA ILE A 161 10.04 1.40 -0.87
C ILE A 161 9.68 0.58 -2.11
N SER A 162 9.16 -0.62 -1.89
CA SER A 162 8.46 -1.36 -2.94
C SER A 162 7.10 -0.72 -3.19
N GLU A 163 6.77 -0.42 -4.45
CA GLU A 163 5.57 0.35 -4.79
C GLU A 163 4.58 -0.49 -5.60
N VAL A 164 3.32 -0.53 -5.14
CA VAL A 164 2.27 -1.41 -5.68
C VAL A 164 1.93 -1.09 -7.14
N ALA A 165 1.75 0.19 -7.49
CA ALA A 165 1.23 0.55 -8.80
C ALA A 165 2.22 0.22 -9.93
N ARG A 166 3.50 0.50 -9.71
CA ARG A 166 4.57 0.14 -10.67
C ARG A 166 4.78 -1.36 -10.76
N SER A 167 4.75 -2.04 -9.63
CA SER A 167 4.88 -3.50 -9.58
C SER A 167 3.71 -4.20 -10.26
N ALA A 168 2.48 -3.77 -10.00
CA ALA A 168 1.28 -4.28 -10.68
C ALA A 168 1.31 -4.00 -12.19
N ALA A 169 1.79 -2.82 -12.61
CA ALA A 169 1.99 -2.53 -14.02
C ALA A 169 2.99 -3.50 -14.66
N ASN A 170 4.12 -3.78 -13.99
CA ASN A 170 5.11 -4.74 -14.48
C ASN A 170 4.51 -6.14 -14.68
N VAL A 171 3.70 -6.63 -13.73
CA VAL A 171 2.99 -7.92 -13.84
C VAL A 171 1.99 -7.88 -15.00
N ASN A 172 1.17 -6.83 -15.09
CA ASN A 172 0.13 -6.68 -16.11
C ASN A 172 0.69 -6.57 -17.55
N PHE A 173 1.89 -6.01 -17.69
CA PHE A 173 2.62 -5.94 -18.97
C PHE A 173 3.50 -7.18 -19.24
N GLY A 174 3.39 -8.21 -18.42
CA GLY A 174 4.04 -9.52 -18.65
C GLY A 174 5.49 -9.62 -18.18
N GLY A 175 5.90 -8.80 -17.24
CA GLY A 175 7.21 -8.92 -16.58
C GLY A 175 7.35 -10.26 -15.86
N ARG A 176 8.43 -10.99 -16.15
CA ARG A 176 8.62 -12.37 -15.63
C ARG A 176 9.82 -12.52 -14.71
N THR A 177 10.73 -11.57 -14.74
CA THR A 177 12.04 -11.71 -14.09
C THR A 177 12.44 -10.43 -13.37
N ARG A 178 13.36 -10.57 -12.42
CA ARG A 178 13.98 -9.44 -11.69
C ARG A 178 14.72 -8.44 -12.60
N TRP A 179 15.06 -8.82 -13.83
CA TRP A 179 15.67 -7.93 -14.79
C TRP A 179 14.81 -6.73 -15.15
N ALA A 180 13.47 -6.86 -15.07
CA ALA A 180 12.57 -5.72 -15.27
C ALA A 180 12.87 -4.57 -14.30
N ASN A 181 13.14 -4.87 -13.02
CA ASN A 181 13.48 -3.86 -12.02
C ASN A 181 14.88 -3.28 -12.27
N PHE A 182 15.86 -4.11 -12.67
CA PHE A 182 17.18 -3.63 -13.03
C PHE A 182 17.13 -2.64 -14.20
N PHE A 183 16.44 -3.00 -15.29
CA PHE A 183 16.30 -2.11 -16.44
C PHE A 183 15.50 -0.86 -16.14
N HIS A 184 14.51 -0.94 -15.26
CA HIS A 184 13.80 0.25 -14.78
C HIS A 184 14.78 1.24 -14.12
N GLY A 185 15.62 0.79 -13.19
CA GLY A 185 16.64 1.65 -12.57
C GLY A 185 17.67 2.16 -13.57
N PHE A 186 18.11 1.29 -14.49
CA PHE A 186 19.05 1.67 -15.54
C PHE A 186 18.48 2.77 -16.46
N PHE A 187 17.23 2.63 -16.92
CA PHE A 187 16.62 3.64 -17.78
C PHE A 187 16.35 4.95 -17.03
N LEU A 188 16.04 4.90 -15.73
CA LEU A 188 15.97 6.12 -14.92
C LEU A 188 17.33 6.81 -14.85
N LEU A 189 18.41 6.07 -14.64
CA LEU A 189 19.77 6.64 -14.65
C LEU A 189 20.10 7.27 -16.00
N VAL A 190 19.81 6.57 -17.11
CA VAL A 190 20.02 7.09 -18.46
C VAL A 190 19.17 8.36 -18.70
N ALA A 191 17.92 8.39 -18.25
CA ALA A 191 17.07 9.56 -18.34
C ALA A 191 17.64 10.74 -17.55
N MET A 192 18.16 10.51 -16.34
CA MET A 192 18.84 11.54 -15.54
C MET A 192 20.17 12.01 -16.14
N LEU A 193 20.84 11.17 -16.91
CA LEU A 193 22.07 11.55 -17.62
C LEU A 193 21.81 12.40 -18.86
N LEU A 194 20.79 12.05 -19.64
CA LEU A 194 20.61 12.57 -20.99
C LEU A 194 19.39 13.45 -21.17
N MET A 195 18.35 13.29 -20.32
CA MET A 195 17.04 13.87 -20.55
C MET A 195 16.65 14.99 -19.55
N ILE A 196 17.56 15.41 -18.66
CA ILE A 196 17.26 16.51 -17.71
C ILE A 196 16.69 17.73 -18.45
N PRO A 197 17.26 18.24 -19.57
CA PRO A 197 16.70 19.39 -20.24
C PRO A 197 15.29 19.20 -20.77
N VAL A 198 14.90 17.94 -21.10
CA VAL A 198 13.55 17.60 -21.55
C VAL A 198 12.61 17.47 -20.36
N ILE A 199 13.07 16.87 -19.27
CA ILE A 199 12.29 16.70 -18.04
C ILE A 199 11.95 18.07 -17.42
N GLU A 200 12.86 19.04 -17.49
CA GLU A 200 12.65 20.40 -17.02
C GLU A 200 11.67 21.23 -17.88
N LEU A 201 11.20 20.69 -19.02
CA LEU A 201 10.11 21.28 -19.78
C LEU A 201 8.71 20.85 -19.27
N ILE A 202 8.65 19.91 -18.32
CA ILE A 202 7.39 19.41 -17.80
C ILE A 202 6.76 20.44 -16.88
N PRO A 203 5.51 20.89 -17.14
CA PRO A 203 4.80 21.79 -16.23
C PRO A 203 4.42 21.07 -14.93
N ASN A 204 4.63 21.72 -13.80
CA ASN A 204 4.23 21.18 -12.48
C ASN A 204 2.72 20.92 -12.40
N SER A 205 1.89 21.64 -13.16
CA SER A 205 0.45 21.39 -13.26
C SER A 205 0.11 20.02 -13.88
N ALA A 206 0.94 19.51 -14.80
CA ALA A 206 0.79 18.18 -15.34
C ALA A 206 1.08 17.11 -14.28
N LEU A 207 2.14 17.29 -13.49
CA LEU A 207 2.46 16.40 -12.36
C LEU A 207 1.36 16.45 -11.29
N ALA A 208 0.85 17.64 -10.97
CA ALA A 208 -0.25 17.81 -10.03
C ALA A 208 -1.52 17.05 -10.50
N ALA A 209 -1.85 17.13 -11.78
CA ALA A 209 -2.97 16.37 -12.36
C ALA A 209 -2.78 14.85 -12.19
N MET A 210 -1.55 14.34 -12.43
CA MET A 210 -1.24 12.92 -12.22
C MET A 210 -1.37 12.53 -10.74
N LEU A 211 -0.87 13.36 -9.81
CA LEU A 211 -0.98 13.09 -8.37
C LEU A 211 -2.44 13.08 -7.91
N ILE A 212 -3.26 14.04 -8.36
CA ILE A 212 -4.71 14.06 -8.06
C ILE A 212 -5.39 12.80 -8.57
N PHE A 213 -5.06 12.35 -9.78
CA PHE A 213 -5.63 11.13 -10.36
C PHE A 213 -5.24 9.88 -9.55
N VAL A 214 -3.97 9.76 -9.14
CA VAL A 214 -3.50 8.66 -8.30
C VAL A 214 -4.19 8.69 -6.93
N ALA A 215 -4.26 9.87 -6.29
CA ALA A 215 -4.94 10.03 -5.01
C ALA A 215 -6.43 9.63 -5.09
N TYR A 216 -7.13 10.06 -6.16
CA TYR A 216 -8.51 9.63 -6.40
C TYR A 216 -8.65 8.11 -6.55
N ARG A 217 -7.74 7.46 -7.26
CA ARG A 217 -7.76 5.99 -7.40
C ARG A 217 -7.56 5.28 -6.08
N LEU A 218 -6.65 5.77 -5.24
CA LEU A 218 -6.35 5.17 -3.93
C LEU A 218 -7.47 5.42 -2.91
N ALA A 219 -8.09 6.60 -2.95
CA ALA A 219 -9.18 6.99 -2.04
C ALA A 219 -10.53 7.07 -2.77
N SER A 220 -10.79 6.16 -3.71
CA SER A 220 -12.05 6.17 -4.45
C SER A 220 -13.23 5.78 -3.55
N PRO A 221 -14.45 6.30 -3.78
CA PRO A 221 -15.64 5.89 -3.03
C PRO A 221 -15.89 4.38 -3.06
N LYS A 222 -15.42 3.70 -4.10
CA LYS A 222 -15.53 2.23 -4.23
C LYS A 222 -14.73 1.51 -3.17
N GLU A 223 -13.57 2.03 -2.79
CA GLU A 223 -12.73 1.45 -1.72
C GLU A 223 -13.44 1.53 -0.37
N PHE A 224 -14.02 2.69 -0.05
CA PHE A 224 -14.80 2.87 1.19
C PHE A 224 -16.02 1.93 1.23
N ILE A 225 -16.74 1.82 0.11
CA ILE A 225 -17.89 0.91 0.00
C ILE A 225 -17.41 -0.55 0.09
N GLY A 226 -16.26 -0.90 -0.51
CA GLY A 226 -15.65 -2.22 -0.40
C GLY A 226 -15.35 -2.60 1.04
N VAL A 227 -14.66 -1.73 1.75
CA VAL A 227 -14.34 -1.92 3.18
C VAL A 227 -15.61 -2.01 4.04
N TYR A 228 -16.62 -1.16 3.79
CA TYR A 228 -17.91 -1.22 4.50
C TYR A 228 -18.64 -2.56 4.28
N LYS A 229 -18.60 -3.11 3.06
CA LYS A 229 -19.23 -4.41 2.77
C LYS A 229 -18.57 -5.55 3.53
N VAL A 230 -17.28 -5.49 3.78
CA VAL A 230 -16.57 -6.48 4.61
C VAL A 230 -17.09 -6.42 6.06
N GLY A 231 -17.25 -5.21 6.60
CA GLY A 231 -17.83 -4.99 7.92
C GLY A 231 -17.79 -3.50 8.31
N PRO A 232 -18.84 -3.00 8.99
CA PRO A 232 -18.86 -1.61 9.46
C PRO A 232 -17.70 -1.30 10.41
N GLU A 233 -17.25 -2.28 11.21
CA GLU A 233 -16.07 -2.14 12.07
C GLU A 233 -14.78 -1.93 11.25
N GLN A 234 -14.66 -2.57 10.08
CA GLN A 234 -13.51 -2.37 9.19
C GLN A 234 -13.49 -0.93 8.64
N LEU A 235 -14.66 -0.38 8.31
CA LEU A 235 -14.76 1.01 7.87
C LEU A 235 -14.35 1.98 8.98
N VAL A 236 -14.76 1.74 10.22
CA VAL A 236 -14.36 2.60 11.37
C VAL A 236 -12.86 2.55 11.57
N ILE A 237 -12.24 1.37 11.53
CA ILE A 237 -10.78 1.19 11.62
C ILE A 237 -10.09 1.95 10.49
N PHE A 238 -10.55 1.77 9.25
CA PHE A 238 -10.01 2.41 8.05
C PHE A 238 -10.08 3.93 8.12
N CYS A 239 -11.26 4.48 8.45
CA CYS A 239 -11.45 5.93 8.58
C CYS A 239 -10.63 6.52 9.74
N THR A 240 -10.53 5.82 10.88
CA THR A 240 -9.69 6.25 12.00
C THR A 240 -8.22 6.31 11.61
N THR A 241 -7.72 5.28 10.93
CA THR A 241 -6.34 5.25 10.44
C THR A 241 -6.06 6.42 9.52
N ILE A 242 -6.91 6.66 8.51
CA ILE A 242 -6.74 7.77 7.57
C ILE A 242 -6.78 9.12 8.30
N LEU A 243 -7.77 9.32 9.17
CA LEU A 243 -7.96 10.59 9.87
C LEU A 243 -6.75 10.92 10.74
N VAL A 244 -6.29 9.98 11.56
CA VAL A 244 -5.12 10.20 12.43
C VAL A 244 -3.84 10.36 11.61
N THR A 245 -3.69 9.62 10.49
CA THR A 245 -2.54 9.80 9.59
C THR A 245 -2.48 11.21 9.00
N VAL A 246 -3.63 11.77 8.62
CA VAL A 246 -3.70 13.14 8.04
C VAL A 246 -3.50 14.23 9.10
N LEU A 247 -3.98 13.99 10.34
CA LEU A 247 -3.88 14.94 11.44
C LEU A 247 -2.49 15.00 12.07
N GLU A 248 -1.84 13.86 12.19
CA GLU A 248 -0.59 13.68 12.93
C GLU A 248 0.50 13.13 12.01
N ASP A 249 0.65 11.81 11.97
CA ASP A 249 1.57 11.11 11.08
C ASP A 249 1.12 9.67 10.82
N LEU A 250 1.77 9.03 9.84
CA LEU A 250 1.41 7.66 9.42
C LEU A 250 1.60 6.64 10.55
N LEU A 251 2.62 6.79 11.41
CA LEU A 251 2.90 5.86 12.50
C LEU A 251 1.79 5.90 13.56
N LEU A 252 1.38 7.10 13.96
CA LEU A 252 0.26 7.30 14.88
C LEU A 252 -1.06 6.85 14.28
N GLY A 253 -1.27 7.07 12.98
CA GLY A 253 -2.43 6.57 12.26
C GLY A 253 -2.55 5.04 12.31
N ILE A 254 -1.46 4.33 12.02
CA ILE A 254 -1.41 2.86 12.12
C ILE A 254 -1.67 2.41 13.56
N ALA A 255 -1.03 3.03 14.54
CA ALA A 255 -1.20 2.69 15.96
C ALA A 255 -2.67 2.89 16.41
N ALA A 256 -3.30 4.00 16.02
CA ALA A 256 -4.71 4.27 16.30
C ALA A 256 -5.62 3.22 15.65
N GLY A 257 -5.39 2.87 14.39
CA GLY A 257 -6.13 1.82 13.69
C GLY A 257 -6.03 0.46 14.38
N ILE A 258 -4.83 0.06 14.80
CA ILE A 258 -4.60 -1.19 15.56
C ILE A 258 -5.31 -1.14 16.91
N LEU A 259 -5.25 -0.02 17.61
CA LEU A 259 -5.93 0.15 18.91
C LEU A 259 -7.45 -0.01 18.76
N VAL A 260 -8.05 0.67 17.80
CA VAL A 260 -9.47 0.55 17.49
C VAL A 260 -9.84 -0.89 17.11
N LYS A 261 -9.00 -1.56 16.34
CA LYS A 261 -9.20 -2.98 15.99
C LYS A 261 -9.19 -3.87 17.24
N PHE A 262 -8.28 -3.67 18.19
CA PHE A 262 -8.29 -4.41 19.45
C PHE A 262 -9.57 -4.14 20.27
N ILE A 263 -10.03 -2.89 20.32
CA ILE A 263 -11.30 -2.54 21.00
C ILE A 263 -12.46 -3.33 20.38
N PHE A 264 -12.57 -3.37 19.06
CA PHE A 264 -13.60 -4.17 18.39
C PHE A 264 -13.48 -5.68 18.66
N HIS A 265 -12.26 -6.22 18.72
CA HIS A 265 -12.06 -7.65 19.05
C HIS A 265 -12.56 -7.96 20.48
N LEU A 266 -12.22 -7.14 21.46
CA LEU A 266 -12.66 -7.30 22.85
C LEU A 266 -14.19 -7.17 22.96
N ALA A 267 -14.78 -6.16 22.31
CA ALA A 267 -16.24 -5.95 22.28
C ALA A 267 -16.98 -7.14 21.64
N ASN A 268 -16.35 -7.84 20.69
CA ASN A 268 -16.91 -9.02 20.05
C ASN A 268 -16.61 -10.34 20.79
N GLY A 269 -16.02 -10.29 22.00
CA GLY A 269 -15.86 -11.45 22.87
C GLY A 269 -14.50 -12.15 22.77
N ALA A 270 -13.51 -11.58 22.07
CA ALA A 270 -12.15 -12.05 22.15
C ALA A 270 -11.60 -11.78 23.57
N LYS A 271 -10.98 -12.79 24.19
CA LYS A 271 -10.27 -12.58 25.47
C LYS A 271 -8.93 -11.90 25.21
N PHE A 272 -8.53 -10.97 26.06
CA PHE A 272 -7.26 -10.27 25.95
C PHE A 272 -6.07 -11.23 25.84
N SER A 273 -6.06 -12.31 26.64
CA SER A 273 -5.02 -13.33 26.59
C SER A 273 -4.93 -14.09 25.26
N SER A 274 -6.04 -14.21 24.54
CA SER A 274 -6.09 -14.90 23.24
C SER A 274 -5.77 -13.98 22.06
N LEU A 275 -5.65 -12.67 22.27
CA LEU A 275 -5.25 -11.75 21.20
C LEU A 275 -3.79 -11.96 20.77
N PHE A 276 -2.91 -12.26 21.71
CA PHE A 276 -1.46 -12.41 21.45
C PHE A 276 -0.98 -13.85 21.46
N LYS A 277 -1.76 -14.77 21.98
CA LYS A 277 -1.38 -16.15 22.14
C LYS A 277 -2.36 -17.07 21.43
N ALA A 278 -1.91 -17.69 20.33
CA ALA A 278 -2.68 -18.71 19.65
C ALA A 278 -2.66 -20.00 20.49
N LYS A 279 -3.83 -20.57 20.74
CA LYS A 279 -3.99 -21.89 21.33
C LYS A 279 -4.47 -22.85 20.27
N TYR A 280 -3.74 -23.93 20.07
CA TYR A 280 -4.08 -24.95 19.10
C TYR A 280 -3.57 -26.32 19.55
N SER A 281 -4.12 -27.38 19.01
CA SER A 281 -3.56 -28.72 19.11
C SER A 281 -3.61 -29.40 17.74
N ILE A 282 -2.54 -30.11 17.41
CA ILE A 282 -2.46 -30.89 16.19
C ILE A 282 -2.51 -32.36 16.57
N LYS A 283 -3.35 -33.11 15.89
CA LYS A 283 -3.44 -34.57 15.99
C LYS A 283 -3.36 -35.16 14.60
N VAL A 284 -2.56 -36.22 14.45
CA VAL A 284 -2.46 -36.94 13.19
C VAL A 284 -3.07 -38.32 13.41
N ILE A 285 -4.10 -38.64 12.64
CA ILE A 285 -4.79 -39.92 12.69
C ILE A 285 -4.75 -40.54 11.29
N GLY A 286 -3.87 -41.51 11.11
CA GLY A 286 -3.60 -42.05 9.77
C GLY A 286 -3.01 -41.03 8.84
N ASP A 287 -3.70 -40.74 7.75
CA ASP A 287 -3.26 -39.72 6.73
C ASP A 287 -3.97 -38.38 6.89
N GLN A 288 -4.70 -38.18 7.99
CA GLN A 288 -5.49 -37.00 8.26
C GLN A 288 -4.87 -36.15 9.36
N HIS A 289 -4.82 -34.85 9.16
CA HIS A 289 -4.34 -33.85 10.12
C HIS A 289 -5.52 -33.11 10.73
N TYR A 290 -5.67 -33.17 12.04
CA TYR A 290 -6.68 -32.44 12.80
C TYR A 290 -6.03 -31.25 13.47
N LEU A 291 -6.47 -30.05 13.14
CA LEU A 291 -6.04 -28.80 13.75
C LEU A 291 -7.18 -28.22 14.58
N ASP A 292 -7.16 -28.46 15.88
CA ASP A 292 -8.13 -27.88 16.81
C ASP A 292 -7.64 -26.48 17.23
N LEU A 293 -8.42 -25.44 16.95
CA LEU A 293 -8.15 -24.06 17.35
C LEU A 293 -8.96 -23.70 18.60
N GLU A 294 -8.39 -22.90 19.50
CA GLU A 294 -9.05 -22.49 20.74
C GLU A 294 -8.86 -20.99 21.00
N GLY A 295 -9.89 -20.36 21.57
CA GLY A 295 -9.85 -18.94 21.97
C GLY A 295 -10.24 -17.99 20.87
N SER A 296 -9.32 -17.30 20.23
CA SER A 296 -9.61 -16.38 19.11
C SER A 296 -8.58 -16.55 18.00
N ALA A 297 -9.04 -16.48 16.76
CA ALA A 297 -8.20 -16.46 15.57
C ALA A 297 -8.24 -15.06 14.94
N VAL A 298 -7.20 -14.25 15.20
CA VAL A 298 -7.19 -12.82 14.89
C VAL A 298 -5.82 -12.39 14.35
N PHE A 299 -5.75 -11.21 13.71
CA PHE A 299 -4.55 -10.70 13.08
C PHE A 299 -3.31 -10.72 13.97
N SER A 300 -3.46 -10.46 15.26
CA SER A 300 -2.34 -10.32 16.20
C SER A 300 -1.72 -11.66 16.62
N ASN A 301 -2.44 -12.78 16.49
CA ASN A 301 -1.91 -14.12 16.68
C ASN A 301 -1.77 -14.92 15.37
N LEU A 302 -2.07 -14.27 14.23
CA LEU A 302 -2.04 -14.90 12.91
C LEU A 302 -0.65 -15.43 12.53
N ILE A 303 0.42 -14.72 12.91
CA ILE A 303 1.80 -15.14 12.59
C ILE A 303 2.09 -16.51 13.22
N ALA A 304 1.73 -16.68 14.48
CA ALA A 304 1.93 -17.95 15.18
C ALA A 304 1.09 -19.08 14.55
N LEU A 305 -0.16 -18.77 14.17
CA LEU A 305 -1.02 -19.74 13.48
C LEU A 305 -0.50 -20.06 12.08
N LYS A 306 0.01 -19.09 11.35
CA LYS A 306 0.55 -19.29 10.00
C LYS A 306 1.68 -20.32 9.98
N HIS A 307 2.62 -20.27 10.94
CA HIS A 307 3.66 -21.29 11.06
C HIS A 307 3.09 -22.70 11.23
N VAL A 308 2.02 -22.83 12.00
CA VAL A 308 1.33 -24.13 12.18
C VAL A 308 0.77 -24.66 10.86
N PHE A 309 0.16 -23.80 10.06
CA PHE A 309 -0.39 -24.17 8.76
C PHE A 309 0.72 -24.51 7.74
N GLU A 310 1.88 -23.85 7.82
CA GLU A 310 3.05 -24.10 6.96
C GLU A 310 3.77 -25.43 7.30
N GLU A 311 3.68 -25.91 8.54
CA GLU A 311 4.24 -27.20 8.96
C GLU A 311 3.42 -28.42 8.48
N ILE A 312 2.19 -28.21 8.01
CA ILE A 312 1.34 -29.31 7.56
C ILE A 312 1.80 -29.79 6.17
N PRO A 313 2.06 -31.09 6.00
CA PRO A 313 2.52 -31.62 4.72
C PRO A 313 1.50 -31.39 3.60
N PRO A 314 1.95 -31.10 2.36
CA PRO A 314 1.05 -30.98 1.21
C PRO A 314 0.36 -32.28 0.87
N ARG A 315 -0.74 -32.21 0.09
CA ARG A 315 -1.50 -33.36 -0.42
C ARG A 315 -2.13 -34.28 0.65
N LYS A 316 -2.43 -33.71 1.81
CA LYS A 316 -3.13 -34.41 2.90
C LYS A 316 -4.54 -33.88 3.07
N LEU A 317 -5.36 -34.58 3.85
CA LEU A 317 -6.63 -34.08 4.35
C LEU A 317 -6.38 -33.34 5.67
N ILE A 318 -6.74 -32.05 5.71
CA ILE A 318 -6.72 -31.23 6.92
C ILE A 318 -8.16 -30.98 7.37
N ILE A 319 -8.40 -31.22 8.64
CA ILE A 319 -9.67 -30.87 9.30
C ILE A 319 -9.34 -29.76 10.31
N ILE A 320 -9.91 -28.57 10.11
CA ILE A 320 -9.71 -27.41 10.98
C ILE A 320 -10.97 -27.22 11.81
N ASP A 321 -10.87 -27.39 13.13
CA ASP A 321 -11.99 -27.29 14.06
C ASP A 321 -11.99 -25.94 14.80
N PHE A 322 -13.06 -25.17 14.56
CA PHE A 322 -13.34 -23.87 15.20
C PHE A 322 -14.34 -23.99 16.37
N SER A 323 -14.75 -25.19 16.77
CA SER A 323 -15.80 -25.39 17.81
C SER A 323 -15.45 -24.71 19.14
N LYS A 324 -14.15 -24.54 19.47
CA LYS A 324 -13.66 -23.89 20.70
C LYS A 324 -13.21 -22.46 20.49
N VAL A 325 -13.36 -21.92 19.28
CA VAL A 325 -13.02 -20.53 18.95
C VAL A 325 -14.22 -19.64 19.26
N ARG A 326 -13.95 -18.47 19.85
CA ARG A 326 -14.99 -17.48 20.24
C ARG A 326 -15.18 -16.40 19.21
N PHE A 327 -14.08 -15.98 18.58
CA PHE A 327 -14.06 -14.89 17.62
C PHE A 327 -13.00 -15.14 16.54
N VAL A 328 -13.39 -14.89 15.29
CA VAL A 328 -12.52 -14.95 14.11
C VAL A 328 -12.60 -13.59 13.42
N ASP A 329 -11.45 -12.93 13.21
CA ASP A 329 -11.45 -11.64 12.53
C ASP A 329 -11.35 -11.78 11.01
N HIS A 330 -11.62 -10.68 10.31
CA HIS A 330 -11.51 -10.61 8.85
C HIS A 330 -10.11 -11.02 8.34
N SER A 331 -9.04 -10.61 9.03
CA SER A 331 -7.66 -10.90 8.58
C SER A 331 -7.35 -12.40 8.62
N PHE A 332 -7.88 -13.11 9.61
CA PHE A 332 -7.75 -14.55 9.68
C PHE A 332 -8.64 -15.24 8.62
N MET A 333 -9.84 -14.73 8.36
CA MET A 333 -10.71 -15.26 7.30
C MET A 333 -10.07 -15.14 5.92
N ASP A 334 -9.46 -13.99 5.60
CA ASP A 334 -8.70 -13.77 4.36
C ASP A 334 -7.50 -14.73 4.25
N PHE A 335 -6.80 -14.95 5.35
CA PHE A 335 -5.71 -15.93 5.39
C PHE A 335 -6.21 -17.36 5.15
N LEU A 336 -7.31 -17.74 5.81
CA LEU A 336 -7.87 -19.10 5.72
C LEU A 336 -8.34 -19.44 4.30
N GLU A 337 -9.01 -18.49 3.63
CA GLU A 337 -9.46 -18.67 2.24
C GLU A 337 -8.26 -18.86 1.29
N ARG A 338 -7.22 -18.01 1.42
CA ARG A 338 -6.00 -18.16 0.61
C ARG A 338 -5.26 -19.45 0.89
N PHE A 339 -5.20 -19.86 2.15
CA PHE A 339 -4.59 -21.14 2.52
C PHE A 339 -5.35 -22.30 1.90
N GLU A 340 -6.68 -22.26 1.95
CA GLU A 340 -7.52 -23.30 1.33
C GLU A 340 -7.29 -23.40 -0.18
N GLU A 341 -7.29 -22.25 -0.89
CA GLU A 341 -6.99 -22.19 -2.33
C GLU A 341 -5.59 -22.73 -2.67
N ASP A 342 -4.57 -22.26 -1.96
CA ASP A 342 -3.18 -22.67 -2.19
C ASP A 342 -2.98 -24.16 -1.91
N TYR A 343 -3.56 -24.66 -0.80
CA TYR A 343 -3.42 -26.05 -0.40
C TYR A 343 -4.17 -27.01 -1.34
N GLN A 344 -5.34 -26.61 -1.83
CA GLN A 344 -6.07 -27.35 -2.86
C GLN A 344 -5.32 -27.36 -4.20
N TYR A 345 -4.68 -26.25 -4.56
CA TYR A 345 -3.84 -26.18 -5.76
C TYR A 345 -2.65 -27.16 -5.68
N GLU A 346 -2.10 -27.39 -4.49
CA GLU A 346 -1.04 -28.38 -4.24
C GLU A 346 -1.55 -29.83 -4.15
N GLY A 347 -2.86 -30.03 -4.30
CA GLY A 347 -3.51 -31.36 -4.30
C GLY A 347 -3.94 -31.85 -2.90
N GLY A 348 -3.99 -30.97 -1.91
CA GLY A 348 -4.55 -31.25 -0.58
C GLY A 348 -6.06 -31.03 -0.51
N THR A 349 -6.66 -31.38 0.62
CA THR A 349 -8.08 -31.13 0.91
C THR A 349 -8.21 -30.48 2.28
N VAL A 350 -9.00 -29.40 2.36
CA VAL A 350 -9.29 -28.69 3.62
C VAL A 350 -10.76 -28.89 3.96
N THR A 351 -11.04 -29.28 5.19
CA THR A 351 -12.40 -29.36 5.75
C THR A 351 -12.48 -28.46 6.98
N ILE A 352 -13.43 -27.55 6.99
CA ILE A 352 -13.65 -26.62 8.10
C ILE A 352 -14.88 -27.10 8.86
N VAL A 353 -14.75 -27.25 10.18
CA VAL A 353 -15.85 -27.63 11.09
C VAL A 353 -16.04 -26.60 12.20
N GLY A 354 -17.25 -26.49 12.72
CA GLY A 354 -17.58 -25.59 13.82
C GLY A 354 -18.07 -24.21 13.41
N PHE A 355 -18.02 -23.82 12.13
CA PHE A 355 -18.51 -22.51 11.67
C PHE A 355 -20.03 -22.36 11.68
N GLU A 356 -20.78 -23.43 11.72
CA GLU A 356 -22.24 -23.45 11.89
C GLU A 356 -22.69 -22.79 13.21
N LYS A 357 -21.77 -22.74 14.19
CA LYS A 357 -22.01 -22.12 15.52
C LYS A 357 -21.67 -20.63 15.56
N PHE A 358 -21.34 -20.01 14.43
CA PHE A 358 -20.93 -18.62 14.38
C PHE A 358 -21.99 -17.73 13.75
N LYS A 359 -22.10 -16.50 14.29
CA LYS A 359 -22.83 -15.40 13.67
C LYS A 359 -21.86 -14.55 12.86
N ASN A 360 -22.16 -14.33 11.60
CA ASN A 360 -21.44 -13.41 10.73
C ASN A 360 -21.76 -11.96 11.14
N LEU A 361 -20.74 -11.10 11.21
CA LEU A 361 -20.92 -9.69 11.54
C LEU A 361 -21.33 -8.83 10.33
N SER A 362 -21.17 -9.36 9.11
CA SER A 362 -21.70 -8.77 7.88
C SER A 362 -22.13 -9.85 6.89
N LYS A 363 -22.61 -9.44 5.71
CA LYS A 363 -23.00 -10.37 4.61
C LYS A 363 -21.80 -10.81 3.76
N HIS A 364 -20.62 -10.28 3.98
CA HIS A 364 -19.42 -10.61 3.20
C HIS A 364 -18.87 -11.97 3.65
N HIS A 365 -18.39 -12.80 2.71
CA HIS A 365 -17.86 -14.15 3.04
C HIS A 365 -16.62 -14.10 3.96
N LEU A 366 -15.79 -13.05 3.83
CA LEU A 366 -14.61 -12.80 4.68
C LEU A 366 -14.91 -11.97 5.93
N CYS A 367 -16.17 -11.75 6.29
CA CYS A 367 -16.50 -10.95 7.47
C CYS A 367 -15.99 -11.61 8.76
N ALA A 368 -15.80 -10.80 9.78
CA ALA A 368 -15.54 -11.31 11.11
C ALA A 368 -16.74 -12.13 11.63
N ARG A 369 -16.44 -13.14 12.44
CA ARG A 369 -17.43 -14.12 12.96
C ARG A 369 -17.32 -14.25 14.46
N LYS A 370 -18.46 -14.26 15.13
CA LYS A 370 -18.58 -14.41 16.59
C LYS A 370 -19.33 -15.68 16.93
N SER A 371 -18.80 -16.51 17.86
CA SER A 371 -19.47 -17.70 18.34
C SER A 371 -20.76 -17.37 19.10
N LEU A 372 -21.83 -18.12 18.81
CA LEU A 372 -23.12 -18.00 19.47
C LEU A 372 -23.14 -18.64 20.88
N HIS A 373 -22.21 -19.53 21.19
CA HIS A 373 -22.17 -20.29 22.46
C HIS A 373 -21.53 -19.50 23.63
N ASN A 374 -21.10 -18.27 23.43
CA ASN A 374 -20.43 -17.42 24.43
C ASN A 374 -21.01 -15.99 24.51
N ALA A 375 -22.30 -15.84 24.24
CA ALA A 375 -23.03 -14.60 24.48
C ALA A 375 -23.56 -14.59 25.91
#